data_e97f8e53018ff9317555cd1cfc11af08
#
_entry.id   e97f8e53018ff9317555cd1cfc11af08
#
_cell.length_a   1.000
_cell.length_b   1.000
_cell.length_c   1.000
_cell.angle_alpha   90.00
_cell.angle_beta   90.00
_cell.angle_gamma   90.00
#
_symmetry.space_group_name_H-M   'P 1'
#
loop_
_entity.id
_entity.type
_entity.pdbx_description
1 polymer ?
#
loop_
_entity_poly.entity_id
_entity_poly.type
_entity_poly.pdbx_seq_one_letter_code
_entity_poly.pdbx_strand_id
1 'polypeptide(L)'
;METSANGTKRLLWIGFLTAATLLATGVFACAIPFAALAALAALDTEHNDGVWLVGAVWLANQAYGFTVLGYPMEMQAYGWGLFMGIGAIAAYYAARGAVSMAKPFGLFAMLLASLPVAFLAYEAALFVGTLVMPRGEGAFNYDVVLYVGVVEVAAFAALLIAHRLAVATGLVDRNAIERA
;
A
#
# COMPACT_ATOMS: atom_id res chain seq x y z
N MET A 1 20.77 21.18 12.55
CA MET A 1 21.27 20.32 11.46
C MET A 1 20.65 18.94 11.47
N GLU A 2 20.19 18.36 12.59
CA GLU A 2 19.53 17.05 12.67
C GLU A 2 18.18 16.97 11.95
N THR A 3 17.37 18.03 11.97
CA THR A 3 16.06 18.07 11.30
C THR A 3 16.15 17.93 9.78
N SER A 4 17.22 18.45 9.16
CA SER A 4 17.45 18.31 7.70
C SER A 4 17.84 16.88 7.30
N ALA A 5 18.68 16.22 8.12
CA ALA A 5 19.12 14.84 7.85
C ALA A 5 17.95 13.84 7.96
N ASN A 6 17.04 14.01 8.92
CA ASN A 6 15.85 13.18 9.08
C ASN A 6 14.86 13.38 7.93
N GLY A 7 14.70 14.61 7.43
CA GLY A 7 13.87 14.88 6.25
C GLY A 7 14.39 14.18 4.99
N THR A 8 15.70 14.19 4.75
CA THR A 8 16.32 13.53 3.61
C THR A 8 16.14 12.01 3.66
N LYS A 9 16.38 11.37 4.80
CA LYS A 9 16.18 9.92 5.00
C LYS A 9 14.74 9.53 4.72
N ARG A 10 13.78 10.29 5.24
CA ARG A 10 12.36 10.08 5.01
C ARG A 10 11.98 10.16 3.53
N LEU A 11 12.48 11.16 2.80
CA LEU A 11 12.24 11.30 1.36
C LEU A 11 12.86 10.13 0.58
N LEU A 12 14.06 9.70 0.94
CA LEU A 12 14.72 8.53 0.33
C LEU A 12 13.91 7.25 0.57
N TRP A 13 13.36 7.07 1.76
CA TRP A 13 12.52 5.92 2.09
C TRP A 13 11.21 5.92 1.30
N ILE A 14 10.50 7.05 1.26
CA ILE A 14 9.29 7.21 0.44
C ILE A 14 9.60 6.96 -1.05
N GLY A 15 10.69 7.52 -1.55
CA GLY A 15 11.13 7.31 -2.94
C GLY A 15 11.44 5.84 -3.24
N PHE A 16 12.12 5.15 -2.33
CA PHE A 16 12.40 3.72 -2.44
C PHE A 16 11.12 2.87 -2.47
N LEU A 17 10.19 3.12 -1.54
CA LEU A 17 8.90 2.40 -1.51
C LEU A 17 8.08 2.66 -2.77
N THR A 18 8.08 3.90 -3.26
CA THR A 18 7.42 4.26 -4.51
C THR A 18 8.02 3.51 -5.69
N ALA A 19 9.35 3.52 -5.83
CA ALA A 19 10.05 2.80 -6.89
C ALA A 19 9.81 1.28 -6.81
N ALA A 20 9.88 0.68 -5.62
CA ALA A 20 9.63 -0.74 -5.40
C ALA A 20 8.18 -1.12 -5.80
N THR A 21 7.20 -0.29 -5.44
CA THR A 21 5.80 -0.53 -5.81
C THR A 21 5.57 -0.39 -7.32
N LEU A 22 6.18 0.59 -7.98
CA LEU A 22 6.11 0.75 -9.44
C LEU A 22 6.76 -0.41 -10.19
N LEU A 23 7.91 -0.91 -9.71
CA LEU A 23 8.56 -2.09 -10.28
C LEU A 23 7.68 -3.34 -10.11
N ALA A 24 7.05 -3.50 -8.95
CA ALA A 24 6.09 -4.58 -8.72
C ALA A 24 4.89 -4.50 -9.69
N THR A 25 4.38 -3.30 -9.98
CA THR A 25 3.30 -3.09 -10.98
C THR A 25 3.71 -3.58 -12.37
N GLY A 26 4.94 -3.31 -12.80
CA GLY A 26 5.45 -3.78 -14.10
C GLY A 26 5.60 -5.30 -14.19
N VAL A 27 5.86 -5.98 -13.07
CA VAL A 27 6.05 -7.44 -13.01
C VAL A 27 4.72 -8.18 -12.86
N PHE A 28 3.79 -7.68 -12.06
CA PHE A 28 2.54 -8.37 -11.71
C PHE A 28 1.32 -7.91 -12.51
N ALA A 29 1.51 -7.14 -13.58
CA ALA A 29 0.54 -6.80 -14.64
C ALA A 29 -0.91 -6.58 -14.15
N CYS A 30 -1.17 -5.61 -13.31
CA CYS A 30 -2.48 -5.22 -12.76
C CYS A 30 -2.68 -5.46 -11.25
N ALA A 31 -1.86 -6.27 -10.58
CA ALA A 31 -1.95 -6.46 -9.13
C ALA A 31 -0.98 -5.48 -8.43
N ILE A 32 -1.44 -4.26 -8.18
CA ILE A 32 -0.66 -3.26 -7.45
C ILE A 32 -0.84 -3.52 -5.96
N PRO A 33 0.25 -3.75 -5.20
CA PRO A 33 0.14 -4.17 -3.80
C PRO A 33 -0.17 -3.00 -2.85
N PHE A 34 -1.31 -2.33 -3.07
CA PHE A 34 -1.72 -1.20 -2.24
C PHE A 34 -2.10 -1.61 -0.82
N ALA A 35 -2.67 -2.79 -0.63
CA ALA A 35 -3.01 -3.27 0.71
C ALA A 35 -1.75 -3.61 1.52
N ALA A 36 -0.74 -4.22 0.89
CA ALA A 36 0.56 -4.48 1.51
C ALA A 36 1.28 -3.18 1.92
N LEU A 37 1.29 -2.18 1.02
CA LEU A 37 1.85 -0.87 1.31
C LEU A 37 1.10 -0.18 2.46
N ALA A 38 -0.23 -0.19 2.43
CA ALA A 38 -1.07 0.39 3.47
C ALA A 38 -0.87 -0.29 4.83
N ALA A 39 -0.74 -1.62 4.84
CA ALA A 39 -0.45 -2.40 6.04
C ALA A 39 0.93 -2.06 6.61
N LEU A 40 1.98 -1.97 5.77
CA LEU A 40 3.31 -1.54 6.22
C LEU A 40 3.28 -0.10 6.75
N ALA A 41 2.64 0.83 6.03
CA ALA A 41 2.52 2.22 6.46
C ALA A 41 1.80 2.32 7.81
N ALA A 42 0.77 1.50 8.06
CA ALA A 42 0.05 1.47 9.32
C ALA A 42 0.91 1.01 10.51
N LEU A 43 1.89 0.12 10.25
CA LEU A 43 2.82 -0.40 11.26
C LEU A 43 3.97 0.57 11.58
N ASP A 44 4.47 1.28 10.56
CA ASP A 44 5.77 1.97 10.62
C ASP A 44 5.67 3.49 10.69
N THR A 45 4.55 4.10 10.26
CA THR A 45 4.48 5.55 10.11
C THR A 45 3.59 6.24 11.13
N GLU A 46 3.90 7.52 11.41
CA GLU A 46 2.95 8.41 12.06
C GLU A 46 1.73 8.64 11.16
N HIS A 47 0.60 9.00 11.79
CA HIS A 47 -0.70 9.10 11.11
C HIS A 47 -0.65 9.89 9.78
N ASN A 48 -0.10 11.09 9.79
CA ASN A 48 -0.06 11.94 8.60
C ASN A 48 0.92 11.41 7.55
N ASP A 49 2.05 10.84 7.98
CA ASP A 49 3.08 10.33 7.10
C ASP A 49 2.62 9.13 6.30
N GLY A 50 1.85 8.24 6.93
CA GLY A 50 1.29 7.07 6.25
C GLY A 50 0.30 7.46 5.16
N VAL A 51 -0.57 8.45 5.40
CA VAL A 51 -1.51 8.96 4.37
C VAL A 51 -0.74 9.56 3.19
N TRP A 52 0.28 10.40 3.48
CA TRP A 52 1.10 10.99 2.42
C TRP A 52 1.87 9.94 1.62
N LEU A 53 2.42 8.91 2.29
CA LEU A 53 3.10 7.81 1.61
C LEU A 53 2.16 7.07 0.66
N VAL A 54 1.00 6.61 1.16
CA VAL A 54 0.03 5.87 0.35
C VAL A 54 -0.50 6.72 -0.80
N GLY A 55 -0.81 8.00 -0.54
CA GLY A 55 -1.27 8.94 -1.57
C GLY A 55 -0.20 9.21 -2.63
N ALA A 56 1.06 9.40 -2.24
CA ALA A 56 2.16 9.64 -3.17
C ALA A 56 2.41 8.43 -4.08
N VAL A 57 2.40 7.21 -3.51
CA VAL A 57 2.57 5.98 -4.30
C VAL A 57 1.39 5.79 -5.26
N TRP A 58 0.16 6.06 -4.81
CA TRP A 58 -1.01 6.02 -5.69
C TRP A 58 -0.87 7.01 -6.85
N LEU A 59 -0.52 8.28 -6.59
CA LEU A 59 -0.31 9.29 -7.63
C LEU A 59 0.78 8.89 -8.62
N ALA A 60 1.92 8.40 -8.11
CA ALA A 60 3.02 7.91 -8.94
C ALA A 60 2.58 6.76 -9.84
N ASN A 61 1.76 5.84 -9.30
CA ASN A 61 1.20 4.74 -10.07
C ASN A 61 0.23 5.23 -11.16
N GLN A 62 -0.63 6.21 -10.86
CA GLN A 62 -1.50 6.80 -11.89
C GLN A 62 -0.67 7.47 -12.99
N ALA A 63 0.33 8.28 -12.61
CA ALA A 63 1.23 8.92 -13.57
C ALA A 63 1.93 7.87 -14.45
N TYR A 64 2.47 6.80 -13.86
CA TYR A 64 3.12 5.71 -14.59
C TYR A 64 2.15 4.99 -15.54
N GLY A 65 0.94 4.68 -15.08
CA GLY A 65 -0.10 4.03 -15.89
C GLY A 65 -0.47 4.84 -17.14
N PHE A 66 -0.72 6.14 -16.97
CA PHE A 66 -1.11 7.01 -18.10
C PHE A 66 0.05 7.41 -19.00
N THR A 67 1.29 7.56 -18.48
CA THR A 67 2.42 8.06 -19.28
C THR A 67 3.27 6.95 -19.88
N VAL A 68 3.42 5.80 -19.19
CA VAL A 68 4.33 4.72 -19.59
C VAL A 68 3.57 3.51 -20.09
N LEU A 69 2.52 3.08 -19.37
CA LEU A 69 1.74 1.90 -19.75
C LEU A 69 0.66 2.21 -20.80
N GLY A 70 0.42 3.48 -21.13
CA GLY A 70 -0.50 3.89 -22.17
C GLY A 70 -1.97 3.63 -21.82
N TYR A 71 -2.36 3.75 -20.56
CA TYR A 71 -3.76 3.62 -20.17
C TYR A 71 -4.64 4.60 -20.96
N PRO A 72 -5.83 4.16 -21.42
CA PRO A 72 -6.72 5.02 -22.18
C PRO A 72 -7.13 6.24 -21.33
N MET A 73 -7.07 7.43 -21.94
CA MET A 73 -7.50 8.68 -21.29
C MET A 73 -9.03 8.82 -21.35
N GLU A 74 -9.73 7.88 -20.73
CA GLU A 74 -11.18 7.78 -20.71
C GLU A 74 -11.72 7.90 -19.29
N MET A 75 -12.98 8.34 -19.17
CA MET A 75 -13.65 8.51 -17.88
C MET A 75 -13.62 7.24 -17.03
N GLN A 76 -13.71 6.07 -17.67
CA GLN A 76 -13.66 4.78 -16.98
C GLN A 76 -12.30 4.52 -16.35
N ALA A 77 -11.19 4.79 -17.05
CA ALA A 77 -9.83 4.61 -16.52
C ALA A 77 -9.56 5.57 -15.36
N TYR A 78 -9.95 6.84 -15.49
CA TYR A 78 -9.84 7.81 -14.40
C TYR A 78 -10.69 7.43 -13.19
N GLY A 79 -11.93 6.95 -13.43
CA GLY A 79 -12.82 6.49 -12.37
C GLY A 79 -12.22 5.33 -11.57
N TRP A 80 -11.71 4.30 -12.24
CA TRP A 80 -11.03 3.19 -11.58
C TRP A 80 -9.76 3.64 -10.86
N GLY A 81 -8.98 4.54 -11.46
CA GLY A 81 -7.83 5.16 -10.78
C GLY A 81 -8.22 5.85 -9.47
N LEU A 82 -9.33 6.57 -9.45
CA LEU A 82 -9.87 7.21 -8.26
C LEU A 82 -10.31 6.18 -7.20
N PHE A 83 -11.04 5.13 -7.59
CA PHE A 83 -11.46 4.07 -6.66
C PHE A 83 -10.27 3.33 -6.07
N MET A 84 -9.20 3.09 -6.84
CA MET A 84 -7.94 2.55 -6.30
C MET A 84 -7.34 3.48 -5.25
N GLY A 85 -7.35 4.79 -5.45
CA GLY A 85 -6.88 5.77 -4.45
C GLY A 85 -7.73 5.77 -3.17
N ILE A 86 -9.05 5.79 -3.33
CA ILE A 86 -10.00 5.69 -2.20
C ILE A 86 -9.75 4.38 -1.44
N GLY A 87 -9.61 3.26 -2.17
CA GLY A 87 -9.33 1.95 -1.60
C GLY A 87 -8.00 1.90 -0.83
N ALA A 88 -6.93 2.47 -1.39
CA ALA A 88 -5.64 2.51 -0.74
C ALA A 88 -5.66 3.32 0.58
N ILE A 89 -6.34 4.45 0.59
CA ILE A 89 -6.52 5.26 1.80
C ILE A 89 -7.44 4.55 2.82
N ALA A 90 -8.52 3.93 2.36
CA ALA A 90 -9.39 3.13 3.22
C ALA A 90 -8.64 1.95 3.85
N ALA A 91 -7.83 1.24 3.07
CA ALA A 91 -6.97 0.15 3.53
C ALA A 91 -5.99 0.63 4.61
N TYR A 92 -5.37 1.79 4.43
CA TYR A 92 -4.48 2.38 5.42
C TYR A 92 -5.18 2.64 6.75
N TYR A 93 -6.34 3.30 6.74
CA TYR A 93 -7.06 3.60 7.97
C TYR A 93 -7.59 2.34 8.65
N ALA A 94 -8.08 1.37 7.87
CA ALA A 94 -8.55 0.10 8.40
C ALA A 94 -7.40 -0.71 9.04
N ALA A 95 -6.25 -0.80 8.36
CA ALA A 95 -5.04 -1.44 8.90
C ALA A 95 -4.57 -0.75 10.18
N ARG A 96 -4.58 0.58 10.21
CA ARG A 96 -4.17 1.34 11.39
C ARG A 96 -5.09 1.10 12.60
N GLY A 97 -6.40 1.01 12.36
CA GLY A 97 -7.36 0.59 13.37
C GLY A 97 -7.07 -0.81 13.90
N ALA A 98 -6.83 -1.77 12.99
CA ALA A 98 -6.49 -3.15 13.35
C ALA A 98 -5.18 -3.24 14.15
N VAL A 99 -4.13 -2.52 13.72
CA VAL A 99 -2.85 -2.43 14.46
C VAL A 99 -3.06 -1.87 15.86
N SER A 100 -3.84 -0.79 16.00
CA SER A 100 -4.16 -0.20 17.31
C SER A 100 -4.86 -1.19 18.23
N MET A 101 -5.81 -1.95 17.72
CA MET A 101 -6.55 -2.98 18.48
C MET A 101 -5.67 -4.19 18.82
N ALA A 102 -4.75 -4.56 17.94
CA ALA A 102 -3.85 -5.69 18.11
C ALA A 102 -2.62 -5.37 19.01
N LYS A 103 -2.34 -4.09 19.25
CA LYS A 103 -1.18 -3.63 20.03
C LYS A 103 -1.02 -4.31 21.39
N PRO A 104 -2.06 -4.53 22.22
CA PRO A 104 -1.93 -5.22 23.51
C PRO A 104 -1.44 -6.68 23.39
N PHE A 105 -1.58 -7.29 22.20
CA PHE A 105 -1.21 -8.68 21.93
C PHE A 105 0.18 -8.83 21.28
N GLY A 106 0.89 -7.70 21.10
CA GLY A 106 2.26 -7.65 20.62
C GLY A 106 2.42 -7.60 19.10
N LEU A 107 3.68 -7.50 18.67
CA LEU A 107 4.05 -7.28 17.26
C LEU A 107 3.47 -8.34 16.30
N PHE A 108 3.49 -9.61 16.70
CA PHE A 108 3.00 -10.69 15.83
C PHE A 108 1.50 -10.54 15.53
N ALA A 109 0.71 -10.16 16.53
CA ALA A 109 -0.72 -9.89 16.35
C ALA A 109 -0.96 -8.68 15.44
N MET A 110 -0.16 -7.62 15.58
CA MET A 110 -0.25 -6.44 14.72
C MET A 110 0.07 -6.79 13.26
N LEU A 111 1.11 -7.59 13.00
CA LEU A 111 1.47 -8.05 11.65
C LEU A 111 0.36 -8.92 11.03
N LEU A 112 -0.20 -9.87 11.80
CA LEU A 112 -1.27 -10.73 11.33
C LEU A 112 -2.59 -10.00 11.08
N ALA A 113 -2.86 -8.93 11.82
CA ALA A 113 -4.11 -8.17 11.68
C ALA A 113 -4.02 -7.13 10.54
N SER A 114 -2.85 -6.52 10.33
CA SER A 114 -2.69 -5.37 9.43
C SER A 114 -3.04 -5.70 7.98
N LEU A 115 -2.43 -6.73 7.40
CA LEU A 115 -2.59 -7.08 5.98
C LEU A 115 -4.00 -7.57 5.63
N PRO A 116 -4.60 -8.56 6.35
CA PRO A 116 -5.96 -9.02 6.00
C PRO A 116 -6.99 -7.90 6.07
N VAL A 117 -6.90 -7.03 7.09
CA VAL A 117 -7.83 -5.90 7.24
C VAL A 117 -7.62 -4.86 6.15
N ALA A 118 -6.36 -4.54 5.80
CA ALA A 118 -6.05 -3.67 4.68
C ALA A 118 -6.60 -4.22 3.36
N PHE A 119 -6.38 -5.51 3.10
CA PHE A 119 -6.84 -6.18 1.89
C PHE A 119 -8.36 -6.16 1.77
N LEU A 120 -9.07 -6.55 2.84
CA LEU A 120 -10.53 -6.52 2.84
C LEU A 120 -11.10 -5.11 2.62
N ALA A 121 -10.50 -4.09 3.23
CA ALA A 121 -10.93 -2.71 3.04
C ALA A 121 -10.68 -2.21 1.61
N TYR A 122 -9.53 -2.59 1.02
CA TYR A 122 -9.20 -2.26 -0.37
C TYR A 122 -10.17 -2.91 -1.35
N GLU A 123 -10.37 -4.23 -1.25
CA GLU A 123 -11.31 -4.98 -2.09
C GLU A 123 -12.75 -4.49 -1.93
N ALA A 124 -13.18 -4.16 -0.72
CA ALA A 124 -14.51 -3.60 -0.47
C ALA A 124 -14.69 -2.25 -1.18
N ALA A 125 -13.68 -1.37 -1.16
CA ALA A 125 -13.74 -0.10 -1.87
C ALA A 125 -13.82 -0.29 -3.39
N LEU A 126 -13.05 -1.22 -3.95
CA LEU A 126 -13.13 -1.57 -5.37
C LEU A 126 -14.48 -2.20 -5.72
N PHE A 127 -15.01 -3.06 -4.85
CA PHE A 127 -16.33 -3.65 -5.04
C PHE A 127 -17.42 -2.57 -5.08
N VAL A 128 -17.37 -1.59 -4.18
CA VAL A 128 -18.28 -0.42 -4.23
C VAL A 128 -18.15 0.32 -5.55
N GLY A 129 -16.93 0.45 -6.07
CA GLY A 129 -16.68 1.03 -7.41
C GLY A 129 -17.46 0.31 -8.51
N THR A 130 -17.65 -1.00 -8.42
CA THR A 130 -18.42 -1.78 -9.43
C THR A 130 -19.91 -1.45 -9.46
N LEU A 131 -20.43 -0.81 -8.44
CA LEU A 131 -21.84 -0.39 -8.39
C LEU A 131 -22.12 0.84 -9.27
N VAL A 132 -21.08 1.62 -9.57
CA VAL A 132 -21.18 2.89 -10.31
C VAL A 132 -20.34 2.90 -11.59
N MET A 133 -19.37 2.00 -11.71
CA MET A 133 -18.46 1.90 -12.86
C MET A 133 -18.59 0.55 -13.54
N PRO A 134 -18.50 0.50 -14.89
CA PRO A 134 -18.43 -0.76 -15.60
C PRO A 134 -17.21 -1.58 -15.13
N ARG A 135 -17.41 -2.83 -14.80
CA ARG A 135 -16.34 -3.77 -14.44
C ARG A 135 -16.00 -4.69 -15.59
N GLY A 136 -14.75 -5.13 -15.65
CA GLY A 136 -14.36 -6.25 -16.53
C GLY A 136 -15.05 -7.55 -16.10
N GLU A 137 -15.29 -8.43 -17.05
CA GLU A 137 -15.80 -9.78 -16.77
C GLU A 137 -14.83 -10.50 -15.83
N GLY A 138 -15.34 -11.10 -14.76
CA GLY A 138 -14.55 -11.88 -13.81
C GLY A 138 -13.74 -11.09 -12.78
N ALA A 139 -13.84 -9.77 -12.73
CA ALA A 139 -13.02 -8.91 -11.85
C ALA A 139 -13.03 -9.32 -10.36
N PHE A 140 -14.13 -9.93 -9.88
CA PHE A 140 -14.26 -10.43 -8.50
C PHE A 140 -14.50 -11.95 -8.44
N ASN A 141 -14.03 -12.70 -9.45
CA ASN A 141 -14.02 -14.15 -9.38
C ASN A 141 -13.02 -14.62 -8.32
N TYR A 142 -13.30 -15.76 -7.71
CA TYR A 142 -12.47 -16.34 -6.66
C TYR A 142 -10.99 -16.43 -7.04
N ASP A 143 -10.69 -16.89 -8.25
CA ASP A 143 -9.31 -17.07 -8.73
C ASP A 143 -8.57 -15.74 -8.83
N VAL A 144 -9.25 -14.66 -9.27
CA VAL A 144 -8.68 -13.31 -9.37
C VAL A 144 -8.40 -12.75 -7.98
N VAL A 145 -9.37 -12.80 -7.08
CA VAL A 145 -9.22 -12.31 -5.70
C VAL A 145 -8.15 -13.10 -4.95
N LEU A 146 -8.10 -14.43 -5.14
CA LEU A 146 -7.05 -15.27 -4.55
C LEU A 146 -5.67 -14.90 -5.09
N TYR A 147 -5.54 -14.72 -6.41
CA TYR A 147 -4.28 -14.31 -7.02
C TYR A 147 -3.79 -12.96 -6.46
N VAL A 148 -4.68 -11.96 -6.41
CA VAL A 148 -4.35 -10.65 -5.83
C VAL A 148 -3.93 -10.81 -4.36
N GLY A 149 -4.66 -11.60 -3.57
CA GLY A 149 -4.32 -11.89 -2.19
C GLY A 149 -2.93 -12.51 -2.02
N VAL A 150 -2.55 -13.45 -2.89
CA VAL A 150 -1.19 -14.05 -2.87
C VAL A 150 -0.13 -13.00 -3.21
N VAL A 151 -0.38 -12.15 -4.20
CA VAL A 151 0.53 -11.04 -4.55
C VAL A 151 0.69 -10.07 -3.38
N GLU A 152 -0.40 -9.72 -2.71
CA GLU A 152 -0.37 -8.84 -1.52
C GLU A 152 0.45 -9.44 -0.37
N VAL A 153 0.30 -10.74 -0.10
CA VAL A 153 1.11 -11.44 0.93
C VAL A 153 2.59 -11.44 0.56
N ALA A 154 2.91 -11.76 -0.70
CA ALA A 154 4.30 -11.78 -1.17
C ALA A 154 4.92 -10.37 -1.13
N ALA A 155 4.17 -9.34 -1.56
CA ALA A 155 4.60 -7.95 -1.51
C ALA A 155 4.79 -7.47 -0.07
N PHE A 156 3.88 -7.81 0.84
CA PHE A 156 4.01 -7.45 2.25
C PHE A 156 5.27 -8.06 2.89
N ALA A 157 5.54 -9.33 2.62
CA ALA A 157 6.77 -9.98 3.09
C ALA A 157 8.02 -9.29 2.52
N ALA A 158 8.04 -8.97 1.22
CA ALA A 158 9.15 -8.26 0.58
C ALA A 158 9.34 -6.86 1.17
N LEU A 159 8.27 -6.11 1.39
CA LEU A 159 8.30 -4.78 2.00
C LEU A 159 8.78 -4.81 3.45
N LEU A 160 8.39 -5.82 4.24
CA LEU A 160 8.90 -6.02 5.60
C LEU A 160 10.41 -6.32 5.61
N ILE A 161 10.89 -7.16 4.68
CA ILE A 161 12.33 -7.43 4.53
C ILE A 161 13.06 -6.15 4.14
N ALA A 162 12.56 -5.41 3.16
CA ALA A 162 13.14 -4.14 2.72
C ALA A 162 13.19 -3.11 3.87
N HIS A 163 12.12 -3.02 4.66
CA HIS A 163 12.08 -2.16 5.85
C HIS A 163 13.14 -2.56 6.89
N ARG A 164 13.26 -3.87 7.18
CA ARG A 164 14.30 -4.37 8.10
C ARG A 164 15.71 -4.06 7.63
N LEU A 165 15.96 -4.18 6.34
CA LEU A 165 17.25 -3.82 5.74
C LEU A 165 17.50 -2.31 5.81
N ALA A 166 16.48 -1.48 5.54
CA ALA A 166 16.57 -0.04 5.65
C ALA A 166 16.88 0.44 7.09
N VAL A 167 16.28 -0.22 8.09
CA VAL A 167 16.60 0.03 9.51
C VAL A 167 18.03 -0.43 9.84
N ALA A 168 18.44 -1.61 9.38
CA ALA A 168 19.78 -2.15 9.62
C ALA A 168 20.90 -1.28 9.03
N THR A 169 20.63 -0.64 7.88
CA THR A 169 21.56 0.29 7.20
C THR A 169 21.48 1.73 7.72
N GLY A 170 20.59 2.03 8.67
CA GLY A 170 20.39 3.37 9.22
C GLY A 170 19.70 4.35 8.25
N LEU A 171 19.11 3.86 7.17
CA LEU A 171 18.30 4.65 6.25
C LEU A 171 16.98 5.08 6.88
N VAL A 172 16.40 4.22 7.73
CA VAL A 172 15.18 4.46 8.50
C VAL A 172 15.51 4.33 9.99
N ASP A 173 14.99 5.24 10.79
CA ASP A 173 15.19 5.18 12.25
C ASP A 173 14.30 4.07 12.85
N ARG A 174 14.80 3.39 13.89
CA ARG A 174 14.13 2.29 14.62
C ARG A 174 12.88 2.75 15.38
N ASN A 175 11.90 3.38 14.75
CA ASN A 175 11.00 4.17 15.57
C ASN A 175 9.58 3.67 15.79
N ALA A 176 9.02 2.79 14.99
CA ALA A 176 7.62 2.44 15.19
C ALA A 176 7.40 0.98 15.57
N ILE A 177 7.98 0.04 14.85
CA ILE A 177 7.72 -1.39 15.08
C ILE A 177 8.39 -1.91 16.37
N GLU A 178 9.52 -1.33 16.80
CA GLU A 178 10.25 -1.78 18.01
C GLU A 178 9.80 -1.09 19.32
N ARG A 179 9.03 0.00 19.23
CA ARG A 179 8.46 0.68 20.41
C ARG A 179 7.02 0.24 20.74
N ALA A 180 6.45 -0.65 19.96
CA ALA A 180 5.13 -1.21 20.16
C ALA A 180 5.23 -2.55 20.90
#